data_80753a87f108a29fa4fec16ac7481e77
#
_entry.id   80753a87f108a29fa4fec16ac7481e77
#
_cell.length_a   1.000
_cell.length_b   1.000
_cell.length_c   1.000
_cell.angle_alpha   90.00
_cell.angle_beta   90.00
_cell.angle_gamma   90.00
#
_symmetry.space_group_name_H-M   'P 1'
#
loop_
_entity.id
_entity.type
_entity.pdbx_description
1 polymer ?
#
loop_
_entity_poly.entity_id
_entity_poly.type
_entity_poly.pdbx_seq_one_letter_code
_entity_poly.pdbx_strand_id
1 'polypeptide(L)'
;MKTKVYHFAGLVYGDFDGALLAEAAKHGKVGLDVQCMLRHVEPDKSMAFHDWAEKKELLPLMDYFKTDAAEAEKFRDEVAMPRYNQRDDRLASMTDEAVDRYFTCIMCQSFAPAHCCVVTPERLGLCGAVSWLDAKATYELNPNGPCQPIFKEGCEDERTGRFQSVNKAISDATHGAVENVTLYSILEDPMTSCGCFECICGIEPMSNGFIVVNREYKGMTPAGMTFGELASCTGGGVQTPGYMGHGRHFISSKKFIAAEGGIERIVWMPKELKDDVAERLNKTAKELYGIDNFTDMVADETVTTDCEELLNWLTEKGHPVLGMEPLM
;
A
#
# COMPACT_ATOMS: atom_id res chain seq x y z
N MET A 1 -16.43 17.28 -22.56
CA MET A 1 -14.98 17.05 -22.68
C MET A 1 -14.60 16.10 -21.57
N LYS A 2 -14.16 14.88 -21.87
CA LYS A 2 -13.79 13.89 -20.82
C LYS A 2 -12.39 14.28 -20.31
N THR A 3 -12.28 14.58 -19.02
CA THR A 3 -10.98 14.78 -18.36
C THR A 3 -10.35 13.43 -18.17
N LYS A 4 -9.16 13.22 -18.73
CA LYS A 4 -8.35 12.03 -18.42
C LYS A 4 -7.60 12.32 -17.13
N VAL A 5 -7.84 11.49 -16.12
CA VAL A 5 -7.10 11.54 -14.86
C VAL A 5 -5.94 10.55 -14.96
N TYR A 6 -4.72 11.03 -14.78
CA TYR A 6 -3.54 10.21 -14.70
C TYR A 6 -3.03 10.24 -13.26
N HIS A 7 -2.87 9.08 -12.66
CA HIS A 7 -2.24 8.96 -11.36
C HIS A 7 -0.73 8.80 -11.56
N PHE A 8 0.05 9.70 -11.02
CA PHE A 8 1.52 9.68 -11.14
C PHE A 8 2.19 9.20 -9.85
N ALA A 9 1.62 8.24 -9.15
CA ALA A 9 2.21 7.69 -7.92
C ALA A 9 3.67 7.26 -8.11
N GLY A 10 4.02 6.81 -9.33
CA GLY A 10 5.37 6.40 -9.67
C GLY A 10 6.40 7.51 -9.87
N LEU A 11 5.98 8.74 -10.11
CA LEU A 11 6.90 9.86 -10.32
C LEU A 11 7.54 10.38 -9.04
N VAL A 12 7.10 9.90 -7.89
CA VAL A 12 7.50 10.38 -6.57
C VAL A 12 8.91 9.94 -6.19
N TYR A 13 9.43 8.86 -6.77
CA TYR A 13 10.69 8.23 -6.34
C TYR A 13 11.77 8.12 -7.42
N GLY A 14 11.47 8.42 -8.66
CA GLY A 14 12.41 8.40 -9.77
C GLY A 14 12.89 9.79 -10.17
N ASP A 15 13.99 9.86 -10.88
CA ASP A 15 14.30 11.03 -11.67
C ASP A 15 13.10 11.35 -12.56
N PHE A 16 12.68 12.59 -12.52
CA PHE A 16 11.53 13.10 -13.24
C PHE A 16 11.69 12.78 -14.73
N ASP A 17 11.02 11.76 -15.23
CA ASP A 17 11.03 11.49 -16.67
C ASP A 17 10.08 12.45 -17.36
N GLY A 18 10.65 13.55 -17.85
CA GLY A 18 9.95 14.54 -18.67
C GLY A 18 9.28 13.94 -19.91
N ALA A 19 9.71 12.75 -20.35
CA ALA A 19 9.11 12.05 -21.48
C ALA A 19 7.71 11.52 -21.14
N LEU A 20 7.47 11.01 -19.93
CA LEU A 20 6.16 10.52 -19.50
C LEU A 20 5.13 11.64 -19.40
N LEU A 21 5.55 12.80 -18.87
CA LEU A 21 4.70 13.98 -18.78
C LEU A 21 4.43 14.62 -20.14
N ALA A 22 5.43 14.61 -21.03
CA ALA A 22 5.26 15.06 -22.40
C ALA A 22 4.31 14.15 -23.18
N GLU A 23 4.34 12.83 -22.93
CA GLU A 23 3.40 11.87 -23.52
C GLU A 23 1.99 12.07 -22.96
N ALA A 24 1.85 12.26 -21.65
CA ALA A 24 0.58 12.58 -21.03
C ALA A 24 -0.03 13.89 -21.59
N ALA A 25 0.79 14.91 -21.83
CA ALA A 25 0.36 16.18 -22.41
C ALA A 25 -0.11 16.06 -23.87
N LYS A 26 0.41 15.13 -24.66
CA LYS A 26 -0.04 14.87 -26.05
C LYS A 26 -1.47 14.33 -26.12
N HIS A 27 -1.96 13.69 -25.07
CA HIS A 27 -3.28 13.06 -25.03
C HIS A 27 -4.42 13.97 -24.52
N GLY A 28 -4.18 15.26 -24.38
CA GLY A 28 -5.19 16.27 -24.02
C GLY A 28 -5.14 16.69 -22.56
N LYS A 29 -6.17 17.37 -22.05
CA LYS A 29 -6.21 17.88 -20.69
C LYS A 29 -5.96 16.76 -19.69
N VAL A 30 -4.78 16.78 -19.09
CA VAL A 30 -4.34 15.85 -18.06
C VAL A 30 -4.76 16.45 -16.72
N GLY A 31 -5.71 15.81 -16.06
CA GLY A 31 -5.92 16.03 -14.64
C GLY A 31 -4.86 15.18 -13.90
N LEU A 32 -3.93 15.81 -13.23
CA LEU A 32 -3.05 15.14 -12.28
C LEU A 32 -3.81 14.95 -10.99
N ASP A 33 -3.85 13.75 -10.46
CA ASP A 33 -4.21 13.56 -9.07
C ASP A 33 -3.01 13.98 -8.20
N VAL A 34 -3.02 15.26 -7.86
CA VAL A 34 -1.95 15.89 -7.07
C VAL A 34 -1.91 15.34 -5.65
N GLN A 35 -2.98 14.71 -5.18
CA GLN A 35 -3.06 14.20 -3.81
C GLN A 35 -2.02 13.11 -3.54
N CYS A 36 -1.76 12.25 -4.52
CA CYS A 36 -0.70 11.25 -4.39
C CYS A 36 0.70 11.86 -4.40
N MET A 37 0.90 12.92 -5.16
CA MET A 37 2.20 13.59 -5.26
C MET A 37 2.55 14.39 -4.00
N LEU A 38 1.57 15.03 -3.36
CA LEU A 38 1.82 15.87 -2.18
C LEU A 38 2.26 15.09 -0.94
N ARG A 39 1.95 13.82 -0.84
CA ARG A 39 2.43 12.96 0.25
C ARG A 39 3.95 12.70 0.19
N HIS A 40 4.56 12.85 -0.98
CA HIS A 40 5.86 12.25 -1.24
C HIS A 40 6.86 13.14 -1.99
N VAL A 41 6.45 14.31 -2.48
CA VAL A 41 7.36 15.19 -3.25
C VAL A 41 8.17 16.07 -2.33
N GLU A 42 9.49 15.95 -2.40
CA GLU A 42 10.40 16.89 -1.78
C GLU A 42 10.27 18.27 -2.47
N PRO A 43 10.29 19.40 -1.73
CA PRO A 43 10.02 20.72 -2.28
C PRO A 43 10.88 21.09 -3.50
N ASP A 44 12.16 20.71 -3.50
CA ASP A 44 13.10 20.95 -4.58
C ASP A 44 12.75 20.17 -5.86
N LYS A 45 12.18 18.99 -5.76
CA LYS A 45 11.73 18.19 -6.91
C LYS A 45 10.44 18.75 -7.52
N SER A 46 9.54 19.28 -6.69
CA SER A 46 8.33 19.94 -7.18
C SER A 46 8.66 21.24 -7.91
N MET A 47 9.66 21.99 -7.47
CA MET A 47 10.16 23.17 -8.17
C MET A 47 10.75 22.83 -9.55
N ALA A 48 11.55 21.77 -9.65
CA ALA A 48 12.11 21.34 -10.94
C ALA A 48 11.01 20.94 -11.94
N PHE A 49 9.92 20.33 -11.47
CA PHE A 49 8.77 20.05 -12.30
C PHE A 49 8.02 21.32 -12.71
N HIS A 50 7.83 22.26 -11.79
CA HIS A 50 7.21 23.54 -12.07
C HIS A 50 7.94 24.27 -13.21
N ASP A 51 9.27 24.42 -13.10
CA ASP A 51 10.10 25.05 -14.13
C ASP A 51 10.00 24.33 -15.48
N TRP A 52 9.95 23.01 -15.46
CA TRP A 52 9.78 22.21 -16.66
C TRP A 52 8.40 22.40 -17.29
N ALA A 53 7.33 22.38 -16.47
CA ALA A 53 5.96 22.58 -16.93
C ALA A 53 5.74 23.99 -17.53
N GLU A 54 6.33 25.01 -16.93
CA GLU A 54 6.32 26.37 -17.44
C GLU A 54 6.98 26.47 -18.83
N LYS A 55 8.18 25.86 -19.00
CA LYS A 55 8.89 25.82 -20.28
C LYS A 55 8.14 25.04 -21.37
N LYS A 56 7.20 24.16 -20.99
CA LYS A 56 6.38 23.36 -21.91
C LYS A 56 4.97 23.91 -22.12
N GLU A 57 4.69 25.15 -21.66
CA GLU A 57 3.37 25.78 -21.75
C GLU A 57 2.23 24.94 -21.12
N LEU A 58 2.55 24.16 -20.09
CA LEU A 58 1.59 23.33 -19.34
C LEU A 58 0.99 24.10 -18.16
N LEU A 59 0.87 25.41 -18.27
CA LEU A 59 0.35 26.32 -17.24
C LEU A 59 -0.95 25.86 -16.55
N PRO A 60 -1.94 25.26 -17.26
CA PRO A 60 -3.14 24.75 -16.57
C PRO A 60 -2.89 23.61 -15.58
N LEU A 61 -1.72 22.95 -15.65
CA LEU A 61 -1.31 21.94 -14.68
C LEU A 61 -0.68 22.56 -13.43
N MET A 62 -0.16 23.76 -13.53
CA MET A 62 0.56 24.44 -12.46
C MET A 62 -0.32 24.86 -11.30
N ASP A 63 -1.62 25.11 -11.54
CA ASP A 63 -2.58 25.41 -10.48
C ASP A 63 -2.75 24.27 -9.47
N TYR A 64 -2.29 23.07 -9.83
CA TYR A 64 -2.33 21.89 -8.98
C TYR A 64 -1.01 21.65 -8.22
N PHE A 65 0.08 22.37 -8.51
CA PHE A 65 1.36 22.20 -7.86
C PHE A 65 1.57 23.24 -6.79
N LYS A 66 1.83 22.76 -5.57
CA LYS A 66 2.29 23.57 -4.47
C LYS A 66 3.80 23.41 -4.36
N THR A 67 4.54 24.49 -4.64
CA THR A 67 6.02 24.52 -4.59
C THR A 67 6.52 25.00 -3.22
N ASP A 68 5.67 25.67 -2.47
CA ASP A 68 5.94 26.06 -1.09
C ASP A 68 5.58 24.92 -0.14
N ALA A 69 6.53 24.51 0.72
CA ALA A 69 6.35 23.38 1.63
C ALA A 69 5.18 23.57 2.61
N ALA A 70 5.02 24.79 3.14
CA ALA A 70 3.94 25.08 4.08
C ALA A 70 2.57 25.09 3.39
N GLU A 71 2.48 25.58 2.15
CA GLU A 71 1.25 25.47 1.35
C GLU A 71 0.94 24.01 0.99
N ALA A 72 1.96 23.21 0.68
CA ALA A 72 1.79 21.80 0.37
C ALA A 72 1.27 21.01 1.58
N GLU A 73 1.85 21.23 2.76
CA GLU A 73 1.38 20.65 4.02
C GLU A 73 -0.05 21.08 4.35
N LYS A 74 -0.34 22.36 4.24
CA LYS A 74 -1.69 22.88 4.46
C LYS A 74 -2.70 22.24 3.52
N PHE A 75 -2.37 22.12 2.23
CA PHE A 75 -3.26 21.46 1.26
C PHE A 75 -3.43 19.97 1.57
N ARG A 76 -2.35 19.28 1.96
CA ARG A 76 -2.40 17.89 2.41
C ARG A 76 -3.41 17.74 3.55
N ASP A 77 -3.26 18.54 4.60
CA ASP A 77 -4.03 18.38 5.83
C ASP A 77 -5.48 18.85 5.70
N GLU A 78 -5.71 20.00 5.02
CA GLU A 78 -7.04 20.59 4.91
C GLU A 78 -7.88 20.04 3.75
N VAL A 79 -7.25 19.49 2.71
CA VAL A 79 -7.95 19.08 1.48
C VAL A 79 -7.74 17.61 1.15
N ALA A 80 -6.48 17.15 1.05
CA ALA A 80 -6.18 15.81 0.56
C ALA A 80 -6.56 14.74 1.59
N MET A 81 -6.07 14.85 2.82
CA MET A 81 -6.32 13.87 3.87
C MET A 81 -7.81 13.69 4.20
N PRO A 82 -8.64 14.74 4.34
CA PRO A 82 -10.07 14.58 4.53
C PRO A 82 -10.76 13.81 3.38
N ARG A 83 -10.31 13.99 2.15
CA ARG A 83 -10.87 13.25 0.99
C ARG A 83 -10.43 11.78 0.98
N TYR A 84 -9.19 11.49 1.34
CA TYR A 84 -8.72 10.12 1.52
C TYR A 84 -9.49 9.42 2.62
N ASN A 85 -9.67 10.08 3.77
CA ASN A 85 -10.44 9.52 4.87
C ASN A 85 -11.89 9.23 4.45
N GLN A 86 -12.56 10.17 3.76
CA GLN A 86 -13.91 9.96 3.25
C GLN A 86 -13.99 8.79 2.25
N ARG A 87 -12.97 8.59 1.40
CA ARG A 87 -12.88 7.45 0.50
C ARG A 87 -12.71 6.16 1.30
N ASP A 88 -11.82 6.15 2.28
CA ASP A 88 -11.54 4.99 3.12
C ASP A 88 -12.74 4.60 3.96
N ASP A 89 -13.52 5.57 4.47
CA ASP A 89 -14.80 5.34 5.16
C ASP A 89 -15.81 4.64 4.24
N ARG A 90 -15.86 5.02 2.97
CA ARG A 90 -16.72 4.33 1.98
C ARG A 90 -16.29 2.90 1.72
N LEU A 91 -14.98 2.63 1.76
CA LEU A 91 -14.43 1.28 1.59
C LEU A 91 -14.61 0.43 2.85
N ALA A 92 -14.67 1.03 4.03
CA ALA A 92 -14.76 0.31 5.31
C ALA A 92 -15.98 -0.63 5.42
N SER A 93 -17.03 -0.38 4.64
CA SER A 93 -18.21 -1.25 4.56
C SER A 93 -18.15 -2.27 3.41
N MET A 94 -17.12 -2.23 2.58
CA MET A 94 -16.95 -3.12 1.44
C MET A 94 -15.98 -4.23 1.79
N THR A 95 -16.31 -5.45 1.37
CA THR A 95 -15.44 -6.61 1.55
C THR A 95 -15.08 -7.22 0.21
N ASP A 96 -14.02 -8.00 0.19
CA ASP A 96 -13.58 -8.71 -1.00
C ASP A 96 -14.63 -9.71 -1.50
N GLU A 97 -15.46 -10.25 -0.62
CA GLU A 97 -16.57 -11.13 -0.95
C GLU A 97 -17.75 -10.40 -1.63
N ALA A 98 -17.94 -9.13 -1.31
CA ALA A 98 -19.09 -8.34 -1.79
C ALA A 98 -18.98 -7.91 -3.26
N VAL A 99 -17.81 -8.11 -3.89
CA VAL A 99 -17.57 -7.71 -5.28
C VAL A 99 -17.34 -8.91 -6.18
N ASP A 100 -17.75 -8.80 -7.44
CA ASP A 100 -17.58 -9.83 -8.47
C ASP A 100 -16.19 -9.75 -9.16
N ARG A 101 -15.48 -8.65 -8.96
CA ARG A 101 -14.19 -8.39 -9.62
C ARG A 101 -13.25 -7.56 -8.77
N TYR A 102 -11.97 -7.76 -9.00
CA TYR A 102 -10.86 -6.91 -8.59
C TYR A 102 -10.36 -6.08 -9.76
N PHE A 103 -9.30 -5.30 -9.57
CA PHE A 103 -8.67 -4.54 -10.63
C PHE A 103 -7.14 -4.65 -10.55
N THR A 104 -6.48 -4.66 -11.71
CA THR A 104 -5.04 -4.40 -11.77
C THR A 104 -4.76 -2.91 -11.59
N CYS A 105 -3.54 -2.58 -11.19
CA CYS A 105 -2.96 -1.25 -11.36
C CYS A 105 -1.50 -1.38 -11.77
N ILE A 106 -1.17 -0.90 -12.96
CA ILE A 106 0.18 -1.00 -13.55
C ILE A 106 0.88 0.36 -13.68
N MET A 107 0.42 1.39 -12.98
CA MET A 107 0.97 2.74 -13.10
C MET A 107 2.44 2.85 -12.70
N CYS A 108 2.94 1.92 -11.90
CA CYS A 108 4.33 1.90 -11.45
C CYS A 108 5.29 1.15 -12.39
N GLN A 109 4.81 0.57 -13.50
CA GLN A 109 5.64 -0.23 -14.39
C GLN A 109 6.70 0.56 -15.17
N SER A 110 6.61 1.89 -15.19
CA SER A 110 7.66 2.72 -15.77
C SER A 110 9.01 2.57 -15.07
N PHE A 111 9.04 2.16 -13.80
CA PHE A 111 10.27 1.94 -13.03
C PHE A 111 10.33 0.58 -12.33
N ALA A 112 9.24 -0.16 -12.26
CA ALA A 112 9.17 -1.53 -11.76
C ALA A 112 8.37 -2.39 -12.75
N PRO A 113 8.91 -2.78 -13.91
CA PRO A 113 8.16 -3.45 -14.98
C PRO A 113 7.50 -4.76 -14.56
N ALA A 114 8.10 -5.47 -13.61
CA ALA A 114 7.56 -6.72 -13.06
C ALA A 114 6.51 -6.50 -11.97
N HIS A 115 6.11 -5.24 -11.66
CA HIS A 115 5.12 -4.96 -10.64
C HIS A 115 3.73 -4.69 -11.22
N CYS A 116 2.74 -5.36 -10.66
CA CYS A 116 1.33 -5.06 -10.87
C CYS A 116 0.59 -5.19 -9.52
N CYS A 117 -0.09 -4.14 -9.08
CA CYS A 117 -1.00 -4.25 -7.92
C CYS A 117 -2.28 -5.00 -8.33
N VAL A 118 -2.77 -5.85 -7.44
CA VAL A 118 -4.18 -6.26 -7.42
C VAL A 118 -4.89 -5.41 -6.39
N VAL A 119 -5.88 -4.65 -6.84
CA VAL A 119 -6.65 -3.72 -6.01
C VAL A 119 -8.00 -4.34 -5.71
N THR A 120 -8.27 -4.57 -4.44
CA THR A 120 -9.53 -5.09 -3.93
C THR A 120 -10.19 -4.08 -2.99
N PRO A 121 -11.44 -4.26 -2.56
CA PRO A 121 -12.05 -3.41 -1.55
C PRO A 121 -11.23 -3.29 -0.26
N GLU A 122 -10.63 -4.39 0.20
CA GLU A 122 -9.88 -4.45 1.45
C GLU A 122 -8.38 -4.19 1.25
N ARG A 123 -7.87 -4.31 0.03
CA ARG A 123 -6.47 -4.08 -0.31
C ARG A 123 -6.33 -3.03 -1.40
N LEU A 124 -5.99 -1.81 -1.01
CA LEU A 124 -5.68 -0.73 -1.93
C LEU A 124 -4.38 -1.02 -2.69
N GLY A 125 -4.15 -0.25 -3.75
CA GLY A 125 -2.81 -0.14 -4.32
C GLY A 125 -1.79 0.15 -3.21
N LEU A 126 -0.60 -0.41 -3.29
CA LEU A 126 0.40 -0.37 -2.19
C LEU A 126 0.78 1.06 -1.76
N CYS A 127 0.66 2.01 -2.66
CA CYS A 127 0.91 3.43 -2.42
C CYS A 127 -0.22 4.15 -1.63
N GLY A 128 -1.32 3.47 -1.34
CA GLY A 128 -2.50 4.06 -0.71
C GLY A 128 -3.33 4.99 -1.60
N ALA A 129 -2.86 5.28 -2.83
CA ALA A 129 -3.51 6.26 -3.71
C ALA A 129 -4.65 5.70 -4.54
N VAL A 130 -4.62 4.41 -4.88
CA VAL A 130 -5.61 3.77 -5.74
C VAL A 130 -6.41 2.77 -4.94
N SER A 131 -7.66 3.11 -4.66
CA SER A 131 -8.63 2.20 -4.07
C SER A 131 -9.37 1.40 -5.13
N TRP A 132 -10.17 0.42 -4.73
CA TRP A 132 -11.06 -0.31 -5.63
C TRP A 132 -12.05 0.63 -6.36
N LEU A 133 -12.55 1.65 -5.67
CA LEU A 133 -13.43 2.67 -6.26
C LEU A 133 -12.69 3.50 -7.32
N ASP A 134 -11.45 3.88 -7.04
CA ASP A 134 -10.62 4.63 -7.98
C ASP A 134 -10.25 3.79 -9.21
N ALA A 135 -9.88 2.53 -9.01
CA ALA A 135 -9.56 1.61 -10.10
C ALA A 135 -10.78 1.34 -10.99
N LYS A 136 -11.96 1.15 -10.39
CA LYS A 136 -13.22 1.02 -11.09
C LYS A 136 -13.54 2.25 -11.94
N ALA A 137 -13.47 3.44 -11.34
CA ALA A 137 -13.70 4.70 -12.04
C ALA A 137 -12.69 4.93 -13.17
N THR A 138 -11.41 4.60 -12.93
CA THR A 138 -10.35 4.69 -13.93
C THR A 138 -10.65 3.80 -15.14
N TYR A 139 -11.07 2.56 -14.92
CA TYR A 139 -11.47 1.66 -15.99
C TYR A 139 -12.70 2.15 -16.75
N GLU A 140 -13.74 2.62 -16.07
CA GLU A 140 -14.96 3.15 -16.70
C GLU A 140 -14.67 4.38 -17.59
N LEU A 141 -13.72 5.22 -17.18
CA LEU A 141 -13.29 6.40 -17.96
C LEU A 141 -12.36 6.04 -19.11
N ASN A 142 -11.48 5.06 -18.93
CA ASN A 142 -10.51 4.61 -19.92
C ASN A 142 -10.34 3.08 -19.87
N PRO A 143 -11.18 2.32 -20.62
CA PRO A 143 -11.12 0.85 -20.63
C PRO A 143 -9.78 0.26 -21.12
N ASN A 144 -8.94 1.06 -21.77
CA ASN A 144 -7.58 0.66 -22.20
C ASN A 144 -6.50 1.25 -21.26
N GLY A 145 -6.90 1.72 -20.08
CA GLY A 145 -6.02 2.35 -19.11
C GLY A 145 -5.29 1.34 -18.20
N PRO A 146 -4.58 1.87 -17.19
CA PRO A 146 -3.73 1.05 -16.32
C PRO A 146 -4.49 0.16 -15.33
N CYS A 147 -5.78 0.37 -15.15
CA CYS A 147 -6.62 -0.44 -14.28
C CYS A 147 -7.54 -1.33 -15.13
N GLN A 148 -7.33 -2.65 -15.09
CA GLN A 148 -8.13 -3.62 -15.82
C GLN A 148 -8.92 -4.49 -14.86
N PRO A 149 -10.18 -4.87 -15.16
CA PRO A 149 -10.98 -5.72 -14.29
C PRO A 149 -10.46 -7.16 -14.29
N ILE A 150 -10.49 -7.77 -13.12
CA ILE A 150 -10.18 -9.18 -12.90
C ILE A 150 -11.43 -9.82 -12.29
N PHE A 151 -12.21 -10.56 -13.07
CA PHE A 151 -13.34 -11.31 -12.54
C PHE A 151 -12.84 -12.43 -11.64
N LYS A 152 -13.50 -12.66 -10.52
CA LYS A 152 -13.08 -13.65 -9.51
C LYS A 152 -13.47 -15.05 -9.99
N GLU A 153 -12.57 -15.69 -10.72
CA GLU A 153 -12.78 -17.04 -11.28
C GLU A 153 -11.63 -17.96 -10.89
N GLY A 154 -11.95 -19.27 -10.77
CA GLY A 154 -10.95 -20.30 -10.50
C GLY A 154 -10.26 -20.11 -9.16
N CYS A 155 -11.03 -20.01 -8.06
CA CYS A 155 -10.46 -20.02 -6.74
C CYS A 155 -9.78 -21.36 -6.46
N GLU A 156 -8.47 -21.33 -6.26
CA GLU A 156 -7.66 -22.53 -5.97
C GLU A 156 -7.45 -22.71 -4.47
N ASP A 157 -7.31 -21.61 -3.74
CA ASP A 157 -7.17 -21.60 -2.29
C ASP A 157 -7.75 -20.31 -1.70
N GLU A 158 -8.88 -20.43 -1.00
CA GLU A 158 -9.54 -19.30 -0.34
C GLU A 158 -8.71 -18.74 0.82
N ARG A 159 -7.94 -19.58 1.51
CA ARG A 159 -7.10 -19.19 2.66
C ARG A 159 -6.04 -18.18 2.24
N THR A 160 -5.33 -18.47 1.17
CA THR A 160 -4.27 -17.60 0.65
C THR A 160 -4.79 -16.53 -0.32
N GLY A 161 -6.04 -16.66 -0.78
CA GLY A 161 -6.60 -15.79 -1.80
C GLY A 161 -5.95 -16.04 -3.18
N ARG A 162 -5.73 -17.31 -3.53
CA ARG A 162 -5.18 -17.72 -4.82
C ARG A 162 -6.30 -17.93 -5.83
N PHE A 163 -6.28 -17.17 -6.92
CA PHE A 163 -7.25 -17.25 -8.02
C PHE A 163 -6.53 -17.40 -9.36
N GLN A 164 -6.98 -18.31 -10.21
CA GLN A 164 -6.44 -18.48 -11.57
C GLN A 164 -6.56 -17.21 -12.40
N SER A 165 -7.69 -16.53 -12.28
CA SER A 165 -7.93 -15.26 -12.97
C SER A 165 -6.97 -14.14 -12.52
N VAL A 166 -6.63 -14.08 -11.24
CA VAL A 166 -5.67 -13.12 -10.70
C VAL A 166 -4.27 -13.45 -11.22
N ASN A 167 -3.86 -14.72 -11.14
CA ASN A 167 -2.56 -15.17 -11.64
C ASN A 167 -2.40 -14.87 -13.13
N LYS A 168 -3.44 -15.18 -13.93
CA LYS A 168 -3.43 -14.85 -15.36
C LYS A 168 -3.29 -13.34 -15.59
N ALA A 169 -4.07 -12.51 -14.89
CA ALA A 169 -4.03 -11.07 -15.08
C ALA A 169 -2.67 -10.46 -14.70
N ILE A 170 -2.05 -10.98 -13.63
CA ILE A 170 -0.70 -10.58 -13.21
C ILE A 170 0.34 -11.02 -14.25
N SER A 171 0.28 -12.26 -14.72
CA SER A 171 1.21 -12.77 -15.73
C SER A 171 1.11 -11.96 -17.02
N ASP A 172 -0.11 -11.69 -17.50
CA ASP A 172 -0.33 -10.85 -18.67
C ASP A 172 0.22 -9.42 -18.47
N ALA A 173 -0.05 -8.82 -17.31
CA ALA A 173 0.37 -7.45 -17.00
C ALA A 173 1.89 -7.30 -16.80
N THR A 174 2.57 -8.35 -16.37
CA THR A 174 4.03 -8.38 -16.14
C THR A 174 4.80 -9.07 -17.26
N HIS A 175 4.13 -9.40 -18.36
CA HIS A 175 4.73 -10.13 -19.49
C HIS A 175 5.40 -11.45 -19.08
N GLY A 176 4.79 -12.17 -18.14
CA GLY A 176 5.29 -13.45 -17.63
C GLY A 176 6.40 -13.36 -16.58
N ALA A 177 6.76 -12.15 -16.13
CA ALA A 177 7.77 -11.98 -15.09
C ALA A 177 7.29 -12.48 -13.71
N VAL A 178 5.98 -12.46 -13.47
CA VAL A 178 5.32 -12.98 -12.27
C VAL A 178 4.16 -13.87 -12.72
N GLU A 179 4.18 -15.13 -12.32
CA GLU A 179 3.16 -16.10 -12.74
C GLU A 179 2.09 -16.33 -11.67
N ASN A 180 2.47 -16.28 -10.40
CA ASN A 180 1.59 -16.56 -9.28
C ASN A 180 1.69 -15.49 -8.22
N VAL A 181 0.52 -15.14 -7.66
CA VAL A 181 0.41 -14.28 -6.48
C VAL A 181 -0.72 -14.78 -5.58
N THR A 182 -0.59 -14.49 -4.30
CA THR A 182 -1.68 -14.65 -3.34
C THR A 182 -2.05 -13.28 -2.76
N LEU A 183 -3.32 -13.13 -2.39
CA LEU A 183 -3.82 -11.85 -1.89
C LEU A 183 -3.64 -11.70 -0.38
N TYR A 184 -3.62 -12.84 0.34
CA TYR A 184 -3.72 -12.87 1.81
C TYR A 184 -2.59 -13.64 2.49
N SER A 185 -1.51 -14.01 1.76
CA SER A 185 -0.34 -14.67 2.32
C SER A 185 0.92 -13.81 2.17
N ILE A 186 1.79 -13.84 3.18
CA ILE A 186 3.13 -13.26 3.15
C ILE A 186 4.20 -14.32 2.84
N LEU A 187 3.86 -15.61 2.95
CA LEU A 187 4.80 -16.72 2.72
C LEU A 187 4.62 -17.35 1.34
N GLU A 188 3.38 -17.53 0.89
CA GLU A 188 3.07 -18.21 -0.37
C GLU A 188 2.86 -17.18 -1.49
N ASP A 189 3.79 -17.07 -2.42
CA ASP A 189 3.73 -16.16 -3.57
C ASP A 189 3.23 -14.74 -3.21
N PRO A 190 3.89 -14.03 -2.28
CA PRO A 190 3.42 -12.72 -1.85
C PRO A 190 3.38 -11.75 -3.02
N MET A 191 2.49 -10.75 -2.92
CA MET A 191 2.43 -9.70 -3.94
C MET A 191 3.76 -9.00 -4.12
N THR A 192 4.13 -8.73 -5.37
CA THR A 192 5.29 -7.90 -5.70
C THR A 192 5.13 -6.46 -5.24
N SER A 193 6.22 -5.73 -5.19
CA SER A 193 6.25 -4.32 -4.84
C SER A 193 7.11 -3.51 -5.80
N CYS A 194 6.67 -2.28 -6.09
CA CYS A 194 7.48 -1.30 -6.80
C CYS A 194 8.46 -0.54 -5.86
N GLY A 195 8.28 -0.68 -4.54
CA GLY A 195 8.95 0.17 -3.54
C GLY A 195 8.16 1.41 -3.10
N CYS A 196 7.02 1.70 -3.74
CA CYS A 196 6.16 2.86 -3.43
C CYS A 196 5.03 2.52 -2.45
N PHE A 197 5.23 1.60 -1.55
CA PHE A 197 4.24 1.23 -0.55
C PHE A 197 4.24 2.20 0.64
N GLU A 198 3.07 2.35 1.29
CA GLU A 198 2.96 3.16 2.51
C GLU A 198 3.58 2.45 3.71
N CYS A 199 3.39 1.14 3.80
CA CYS A 199 3.88 0.30 4.89
C CYS A 199 4.53 -0.97 4.34
N ILE A 200 5.41 -1.54 5.14
CA ILE A 200 5.95 -2.88 4.92
C ILE A 200 5.66 -3.75 6.12
N CYS A 201 5.22 -4.98 5.86
CA CYS A 201 5.16 -6.06 6.84
C CYS A 201 6.37 -6.96 6.65
N GLY A 202 7.04 -7.31 7.75
CA GLY A 202 8.09 -8.31 7.81
C GLY A 202 7.82 -9.32 8.93
N ILE A 203 8.25 -10.56 8.75
CA ILE A 203 8.21 -11.57 9.82
C ILE A 203 9.32 -11.26 10.82
N GLU A 204 9.00 -11.27 12.10
CA GLU A 204 9.94 -11.27 13.21
C GLU A 204 9.97 -12.69 13.81
N PRO A 205 11.01 -13.48 13.51
CA PRO A 205 11.01 -14.91 13.80
C PRO A 205 10.99 -15.26 15.29
N MET A 206 11.62 -14.46 16.15
CA MET A 206 11.75 -14.74 17.57
C MET A 206 10.40 -14.66 18.29
N SER A 207 9.57 -13.71 17.93
CA SER A 207 8.21 -13.55 18.47
C SER A 207 7.16 -14.34 17.69
N ASN A 208 7.52 -14.99 16.59
CA ASN A 208 6.57 -15.65 15.68
C ASN A 208 5.51 -14.67 15.12
N GLY A 209 5.88 -13.39 14.99
CA GLY A 209 4.96 -12.31 14.72
C GLY A 209 5.31 -11.48 13.49
N PHE A 210 4.48 -10.46 13.25
CA PHE A 210 4.69 -9.48 12.20
C PHE A 210 5.10 -8.13 12.79
N ILE A 211 6.13 -7.53 12.24
CA ILE A 211 6.40 -6.10 12.37
C ILE A 211 5.78 -5.37 11.18
N VAL A 212 5.09 -4.26 11.44
CA VAL A 212 4.50 -3.42 10.40
C VAL A 212 5.08 -2.02 10.54
N VAL A 213 5.73 -1.52 9.50
CA VAL A 213 6.50 -0.29 9.54
C VAL A 213 6.06 0.66 8.45
N ASN A 214 5.73 1.90 8.80
CA ASN A 214 5.39 2.94 7.82
C ASN A 214 6.64 3.66 7.31
N ARG A 215 6.51 4.24 6.14
CA ARG A 215 7.59 4.93 5.41
C ARG A 215 8.18 6.11 6.18
N GLU A 216 7.38 6.76 7.00
CA GLU A 216 7.77 7.93 7.78
C GLU A 216 8.70 7.57 8.94
N TYR A 217 8.61 6.35 9.45
CA TYR A 217 9.49 5.88 10.53
C TYR A 217 10.93 5.67 10.03
N LYS A 218 11.88 6.28 10.74
CA LYS A 218 13.31 6.27 10.37
C LYS A 218 14.19 5.52 11.38
N GLY A 219 13.58 5.03 12.46
CA GLY A 219 14.28 4.30 13.50
C GLY A 219 14.55 2.84 13.16
N MET A 220 15.19 2.16 14.08
CA MET A 220 15.42 0.72 14.04
C MET A 220 14.18 -0.03 14.49
N THR A 221 13.90 -1.19 13.90
CA THR A 221 12.84 -2.11 14.31
C THR A 221 13.40 -3.28 15.11
N PRO A 222 12.56 -4.05 15.81
CA PRO A 222 13.01 -5.28 16.51
C PRO A 222 13.68 -6.33 15.59
N ALA A 223 13.39 -6.29 14.28
CA ALA A 223 14.10 -7.16 13.32
C ALA A 223 15.53 -6.68 13.02
N GLY A 224 16.04 -5.64 13.70
CA GLY A 224 17.36 -5.08 13.47
C GLY A 224 17.51 -4.36 12.12
N MET A 225 16.40 -3.93 11.53
CA MET A 225 16.35 -3.28 10.21
C MET A 225 15.56 -1.99 10.28
N THR A 226 15.99 -0.99 9.52
CA THR A 226 15.22 0.22 9.25
C THR A 226 14.13 -0.03 8.21
N PHE A 227 13.17 0.91 8.04
CA PHE A 227 12.20 0.84 6.94
C PHE A 227 12.88 0.67 5.57
N GLY A 228 13.99 1.40 5.31
CA GLY A 228 14.69 1.34 4.02
C GLY A 228 15.30 -0.03 3.74
N GLU A 229 15.86 -0.69 4.76
CA GLU A 229 16.41 -2.03 4.65
C GLU A 229 15.31 -3.07 4.44
N LEU A 230 14.22 -3.01 5.19
CA LEU A 230 13.03 -3.84 4.98
C LEU A 230 12.48 -3.65 3.55
N ALA A 231 12.36 -2.41 3.10
CA ALA A 231 11.87 -2.08 1.78
C ALA A 231 12.76 -2.65 0.66
N SER A 232 14.06 -2.73 0.88
CA SER A 232 15.00 -3.32 -0.08
C SER A 232 14.81 -4.82 -0.28
N CYS A 233 14.18 -5.50 0.67
CA CYS A 233 13.90 -6.93 0.56
C CYS A 233 12.83 -7.27 -0.48
N THR A 234 11.94 -6.34 -0.82
CA THR A 234 10.77 -6.61 -1.69
C THR A 234 10.56 -5.57 -2.79
N GLY A 235 11.43 -4.58 -2.94
CA GLY A 235 11.31 -3.56 -3.99
C GLY A 235 11.64 -4.08 -5.39
N GLY A 236 11.26 -3.31 -6.44
CA GLY A 236 11.67 -3.58 -7.81
C GLY A 236 10.92 -4.71 -8.52
N GLY A 237 9.76 -5.14 -8.02
CA GLY A 237 8.94 -6.19 -8.62
C GLY A 237 9.34 -7.60 -8.19
N VAL A 238 10.08 -7.75 -7.10
CA VAL A 238 10.49 -9.06 -6.55
C VAL A 238 9.43 -9.59 -5.59
N GLN A 239 9.25 -10.92 -5.60
CA GLN A 239 8.49 -11.65 -4.57
C GLN A 239 9.48 -12.18 -3.53
N THR A 240 9.29 -11.81 -2.28
CA THR A 240 10.16 -12.26 -1.19
C THR A 240 9.30 -12.80 -0.05
N PRO A 241 9.19 -14.13 0.11
CA PRO A 241 8.48 -14.71 1.26
C PRO A 241 8.97 -14.11 2.59
N GLY A 242 8.02 -13.74 3.44
CA GLY A 242 8.30 -13.09 4.71
C GLY A 242 8.33 -11.56 4.67
N TYR A 243 8.26 -10.93 3.49
CA TYR A 243 8.20 -9.47 3.35
C TYR A 243 7.12 -9.06 2.35
N MET A 244 6.30 -8.09 2.73
CA MET A 244 5.23 -7.61 1.87
C MET A 244 4.98 -6.11 2.05
N GLY A 245 5.12 -5.33 0.96
CA GLY A 245 4.66 -3.94 0.92
C GLY A 245 3.14 -3.84 0.81
N HIS A 246 2.54 -2.87 1.49
CA HIS A 246 1.09 -2.67 1.46
C HIS A 246 0.69 -1.22 1.81
N GLY A 247 -0.58 -0.87 1.59
CA GLY A 247 -1.17 0.38 2.06
C GLY A 247 -1.61 0.31 3.52
N ARG A 248 -1.73 1.46 4.18
CA ARG A 248 -2.16 1.54 5.60
C ARG A 248 -3.55 0.92 5.84
N HIS A 249 -4.46 1.10 4.88
CA HIS A 249 -5.82 0.54 4.99
C HIS A 249 -5.84 -0.97 5.20
N PHE A 250 -4.92 -1.69 4.56
CA PHE A 250 -4.86 -3.16 4.63
C PHE A 250 -4.54 -3.68 6.05
N ILE A 251 -3.81 -2.93 6.88
CA ILE A 251 -3.45 -3.34 8.25
C ILE A 251 -4.70 -3.69 9.09
N SER A 252 -5.79 -2.96 8.87
CA SER A 252 -7.04 -3.13 9.62
C SER A 252 -8.06 -4.03 8.90
N SER A 253 -7.68 -4.65 7.78
CA SER A 253 -8.54 -5.55 7.02
C SER A 253 -8.64 -6.92 7.70
N LYS A 254 -9.80 -7.56 7.59
CA LYS A 254 -9.98 -8.98 7.98
C LYS A 254 -9.12 -9.93 7.14
N LYS A 255 -8.64 -9.45 5.99
CA LYS A 255 -7.79 -10.19 5.06
C LYS A 255 -6.30 -9.92 5.25
N PHE A 256 -5.91 -9.05 6.19
CA PHE A 256 -4.50 -8.74 6.44
C PHE A 256 -3.72 -10.00 6.79
N ILE A 257 -2.96 -10.52 5.83
CA ILE A 257 -2.13 -11.73 5.97
C ILE A 257 -2.88 -12.89 6.67
N ALA A 258 -4.16 -13.06 6.30
CA ALA A 258 -5.07 -13.96 6.99
C ALA A 258 -4.64 -15.44 6.88
N ALA A 259 -3.90 -15.80 5.83
CA ALA A 259 -3.37 -17.14 5.64
C ALA A 259 -2.41 -17.56 6.76
N GLU A 260 -1.69 -16.62 7.34
CA GLU A 260 -0.72 -16.85 8.42
C GLU A 260 -1.25 -16.41 9.80
N GLY A 261 -2.54 -16.13 9.96
CA GLY A 261 -3.15 -15.81 11.24
C GLY A 261 -3.54 -14.33 11.40
N GLY A 262 -3.26 -13.50 10.41
CA GLY A 262 -3.83 -12.16 10.33
C GLY A 262 -3.29 -11.17 11.36
N ILE A 263 -4.16 -10.25 11.74
CA ILE A 263 -3.80 -9.14 12.64
C ILE A 263 -3.36 -9.58 14.03
N GLU A 264 -3.78 -10.77 14.50
CA GLU A 264 -3.32 -11.32 15.79
C GLU A 264 -1.81 -11.54 15.88
N ARG A 265 -1.13 -11.60 14.73
CA ARG A 265 0.33 -11.72 14.66
C ARG A 265 1.08 -10.38 14.64
N ILE A 266 0.39 -9.25 14.61
CA ILE A 266 1.06 -7.95 14.67
C ILE A 266 1.59 -7.72 16.07
N VAL A 267 2.91 -7.79 16.23
CA VAL A 267 3.60 -7.66 17.53
C VAL A 267 4.23 -6.29 17.73
N TRP A 268 4.53 -5.58 16.64
CA TRP A 268 5.20 -4.30 16.70
C TRP A 268 4.84 -3.38 15.53
N MET A 269 4.64 -2.10 15.80
CA MET A 269 4.57 -1.05 14.78
C MET A 269 4.98 0.29 15.39
N PRO A 270 5.51 1.24 14.59
CA PRO A 270 5.79 2.59 15.09
C PRO A 270 4.57 3.22 15.74
N LYS A 271 4.80 3.98 16.81
CA LYS A 271 3.72 4.59 17.59
C LYS A 271 2.79 5.44 16.74
N GLU A 272 3.34 6.25 15.84
CA GLU A 272 2.53 7.09 14.93
C GLU A 272 1.57 6.23 14.08
N LEU A 273 2.08 5.14 13.49
CA LEU A 273 1.26 4.23 12.70
C LEU A 273 0.21 3.54 13.56
N LYS A 274 0.61 3.08 14.76
CA LYS A 274 -0.28 2.42 15.71
C LYS A 274 -1.45 3.32 16.10
N ASP A 275 -1.16 4.59 16.41
CA ASP A 275 -2.18 5.58 16.79
C ASP A 275 -3.12 5.88 15.59
N ASP A 276 -2.59 5.96 14.36
CA ASP A 276 -3.37 6.23 13.14
C ASP A 276 -4.37 5.10 12.79
N VAL A 277 -3.97 3.85 13.00
CA VAL A 277 -4.81 2.69 12.66
C VAL A 277 -5.64 2.15 13.85
N ALA A 278 -5.43 2.65 15.07
CA ALA A 278 -5.92 2.05 16.30
C ALA A 278 -7.43 1.79 16.31
N GLU A 279 -8.24 2.78 15.93
CA GLU A 279 -9.70 2.64 15.95
C GLU A 279 -10.16 1.48 15.06
N ARG A 280 -9.69 1.44 13.82
CA ARG A 280 -10.07 0.42 12.84
C ARG A 280 -9.49 -0.94 13.19
N LEU A 281 -8.24 -0.99 13.64
CA LEU A 281 -7.56 -2.23 14.01
C LEU A 281 -8.22 -2.88 15.23
N ASN A 282 -8.52 -2.10 16.26
CA ASN A 282 -9.22 -2.59 17.46
C ASN A 282 -10.62 -3.09 17.13
N LYS A 283 -11.37 -2.37 16.25
CA LYS A 283 -12.67 -2.82 15.78
C LYS A 283 -12.58 -4.18 15.10
N THR A 284 -11.63 -4.36 14.17
CA THR A 284 -11.46 -5.61 13.44
C THR A 284 -11.01 -6.75 14.36
N ALA A 285 -10.09 -6.49 15.28
CA ALA A 285 -9.65 -7.47 16.28
C ALA A 285 -10.81 -7.95 17.18
N LYS A 286 -11.66 -7.02 17.60
CA LYS A 286 -12.87 -7.36 18.37
C LYS A 286 -13.86 -8.20 17.56
N GLU A 287 -14.08 -7.85 16.29
CA GLU A 287 -15.00 -8.58 15.41
C GLU A 287 -14.53 -10.00 15.09
N LEU A 288 -13.22 -10.19 14.85
CA LEU A 288 -12.67 -11.48 14.46
C LEU A 288 -12.35 -12.40 15.64
N TYR A 289 -11.81 -11.84 16.72
CA TYR A 289 -11.18 -12.62 17.80
C TYR A 289 -11.75 -12.32 19.18
N GLY A 290 -12.64 -11.33 19.30
CA GLY A 290 -13.20 -10.89 20.58
C GLY A 290 -12.20 -10.13 21.46
N ILE A 291 -11.10 -9.65 20.90
CA ILE A 291 -10.05 -8.91 21.62
C ILE A 291 -10.40 -7.42 21.63
N ASP A 292 -10.65 -6.89 22.82
CA ASP A 292 -10.82 -5.45 23.03
C ASP A 292 -9.43 -4.78 23.14
N ASN A 293 -9.28 -3.59 22.54
CA ASN A 293 -8.06 -2.77 22.61
C ASN A 293 -6.79 -3.55 22.22
N PHE A 294 -6.84 -4.27 21.11
CA PHE A 294 -5.73 -5.07 20.60
C PHE A 294 -4.43 -4.27 20.50
N THR A 295 -4.50 -2.97 20.15
CA THR A 295 -3.34 -2.09 20.05
C THR A 295 -2.56 -1.92 21.36
N ASP A 296 -3.17 -2.18 22.53
CA ASP A 296 -2.47 -2.16 23.82
C ASP A 296 -1.53 -3.37 23.99
N MET A 297 -1.68 -4.36 23.12
CA MET A 297 -0.85 -5.58 23.07
C MET A 297 0.21 -5.50 21.95
N VAL A 298 0.20 -4.46 21.13
CA VAL A 298 1.19 -4.22 20.07
C VAL A 298 2.25 -3.24 20.58
N ALA A 299 3.51 -3.65 20.61
CA ALA A 299 4.62 -2.80 21.03
C ALA A 299 4.93 -1.71 19.98
N ASP A 300 5.66 -0.70 20.40
CA ASP A 300 6.19 0.37 19.54
C ASP A 300 7.60 0.78 20.03
N GLU A 301 8.23 1.77 19.36
CA GLU A 301 9.58 2.24 19.68
C GLU A 301 9.72 2.86 21.08
N THR A 302 8.61 3.24 21.73
CA THR A 302 8.65 3.72 23.12
C THR A 302 8.72 2.57 24.13
N VAL A 303 8.38 1.36 23.68
CA VAL A 303 8.50 0.14 24.46
C VAL A 303 9.86 -0.47 24.23
N THR A 304 10.16 -0.89 22.99
CA THR A 304 11.44 -1.46 22.62
C THR A 304 11.64 -1.52 21.11
N THR A 305 12.90 -1.58 20.67
CA THR A 305 13.33 -1.93 19.31
C THR A 305 14.24 -3.15 19.31
N ASP A 306 14.32 -3.89 20.43
CA ASP A 306 15.09 -5.13 20.59
C ASP A 306 14.15 -6.33 20.59
N CYS A 307 14.56 -7.42 19.91
CA CYS A 307 13.71 -8.60 19.74
C CYS A 307 13.54 -9.43 21.01
N GLU A 308 14.56 -9.48 21.89
CA GLU A 308 14.46 -10.24 23.17
C GLU A 308 13.57 -9.48 24.16
N GLU A 309 13.74 -8.16 24.24
CA GLU A 309 12.85 -7.32 25.05
C GLU A 309 11.40 -7.36 24.54
N LEU A 310 11.22 -7.38 23.22
CA LEU A 310 9.89 -7.51 22.61
C LEU A 310 9.22 -8.81 23.06
N LEU A 311 9.92 -9.95 22.99
CA LEU A 311 9.38 -11.23 23.39
C LEU A 311 8.98 -11.26 24.87
N ASN A 312 9.82 -10.66 25.74
CA ASN A 312 9.50 -10.54 27.16
C ASN A 312 8.25 -9.70 27.37
N TRP A 313 8.15 -8.56 26.69
CA TRP A 313 6.99 -7.67 26.80
C TRP A 313 5.70 -8.34 26.28
N LEU A 314 5.75 -9.04 25.16
CA LEU A 314 4.61 -9.81 24.63
C LEU A 314 4.15 -10.88 25.62
N THR A 315 5.10 -11.51 26.31
CA THR A 315 4.82 -12.50 27.36
C THR A 315 4.10 -11.87 28.55
N GLU A 316 4.54 -10.73 29.00
CA GLU A 316 3.89 -9.98 30.08
C GLU A 316 2.47 -9.53 29.71
N LYS A 317 2.26 -9.17 28.45
CA LYS A 317 0.95 -8.76 27.91
C LYS A 317 0.03 -9.93 27.62
N GLY A 318 0.53 -11.16 27.57
CA GLY A 318 -0.25 -12.33 27.17
C GLY A 318 -0.70 -12.25 25.70
N HIS A 319 0.20 -11.80 24.83
CA HIS A 319 -0.11 -11.58 23.41
C HIS A 319 -0.53 -12.90 22.73
N PRO A 320 -1.59 -12.90 21.87
CA PRO A 320 -2.12 -14.13 21.24
C PRO A 320 -1.08 -14.89 20.43
N VAL A 321 -0.10 -14.21 19.83
CA VAL A 321 0.95 -14.81 19.01
C VAL A 321 1.72 -15.93 19.72
N LEU A 322 1.83 -15.86 21.05
CA LEU A 322 2.57 -16.86 21.85
C LEU A 322 1.92 -18.25 21.85
N GLY A 323 0.62 -18.31 21.56
CA GLY A 323 -0.15 -19.57 21.45
C GLY A 323 -0.34 -20.04 20.00
N MET A 324 0.18 -19.34 19.02
CA MET A 324 -0.01 -19.67 17.60
C MET A 324 1.09 -20.61 17.09
N GLU A 325 0.72 -21.46 16.12
CA GLU A 325 1.67 -22.34 15.45
C GLU A 325 2.83 -21.53 14.82
N PRO A 326 4.06 -22.05 14.82
CA PRO A 326 5.20 -21.39 14.19
C PRO A 326 4.94 -21.09 12.71
N LEU A 327 5.40 -19.91 12.27
CA LEU A 327 5.37 -19.51 10.83
C LEU A 327 6.43 -20.23 10.00
N MET A 328 7.53 -20.64 10.64
CA MET A 328 8.68 -21.29 10.00
C MET A 328 9.19 -22.44 10.86
#